data_10291cdb5cd2606e3d2d3f9672421632
#
_entry.id   10291cdb5cd2606e3d2d3f9672421632
#
_cell.length_a   1.000
_cell.length_b   1.000
_cell.length_c   1.000
_cell.angle_alpha   90.00
_cell.angle_beta   90.00
_cell.angle_gamma   90.00
#
_symmetry.space_group_name_H-M   'P 1'
#
loop_
_entity.id
_entity.type
_entity.pdbx_description
1 polymer ?
#
loop_
_entity_poly.entity_id
_entity_poly.type
_entity_poly.pdbx_seq_one_letter_code
_entity_poly.pdbx_strand_id
1 'polypeptide(L)'
;MKYTKLIFILTSFILISCSGTVPSVGNEVPVQKTDDSKEVAQQQEVSVETFTVQEPESPPLPVTVFEPYMIKRGDFLTKIALREYGDASMWRDIYSWNKDEIGDDPDRLYPYNFLSLKKESSEARDCDPEFFDYTIQSGDTAWNLAQRVYGDELAWVIIYVDNSNLIKSNDGVLQPGTTFKMRKKLDPCN
;
A
#
# COMPACT_ATOMS: atom_id res chain seq x y z
N MET A 1 -19.36 -29.25 -35.33
CA MET A 1 -18.76 -29.22 -36.67
C MET A 1 -18.17 -27.83 -36.93
N LYS A 2 -16.92 -27.82 -37.42
CA LYS A 2 -16.07 -26.70 -37.85
C LYS A 2 -15.26 -26.00 -36.74
N TYR A 3 -14.09 -26.55 -36.52
CA TYR A 3 -12.93 -25.91 -35.86
C TYR A 3 -12.31 -24.89 -36.81
N THR A 4 -12.16 -23.65 -36.38
CA THR A 4 -11.37 -22.64 -37.11
C THR A 4 -10.05 -22.48 -36.35
N LYS A 5 -8.95 -22.94 -36.96
CA LYS A 5 -7.58 -22.78 -36.51
C LYS A 5 -7.19 -21.31 -36.62
N LEU A 6 -6.79 -20.70 -35.52
CA LEU A 6 -6.15 -19.39 -35.53
C LEU A 6 -4.63 -19.56 -35.51
N ILE A 7 -3.98 -19.01 -36.52
CA ILE A 7 -2.56 -19.08 -36.83
C ILE A 7 -1.82 -18.09 -35.92
N PHE A 8 -0.82 -18.59 -35.20
CA PHE A 8 0.16 -17.77 -34.49
C PHE A 8 1.14 -17.14 -35.49
N ILE A 9 1.17 -15.83 -35.55
CA ILE A 9 2.23 -15.07 -36.24
C ILE A 9 3.25 -14.68 -35.18
N LEU A 10 4.43 -15.32 -35.24
CA LEU A 10 5.64 -14.93 -34.50
C LEU A 10 6.22 -13.69 -35.18
N THR A 11 6.20 -12.55 -34.52
CA THR A 11 7.02 -11.39 -34.90
C THR A 11 8.24 -11.31 -34.00
N SER A 12 9.39 -11.61 -34.64
CA SER A 12 10.72 -11.40 -34.05
C SER A 12 10.99 -9.91 -33.83
N PHE A 13 11.23 -9.49 -32.60
CA PHE A 13 11.77 -8.18 -32.29
C PHE A 13 13.29 -8.26 -32.19
N ILE A 14 13.95 -7.52 -33.08
CA ILE A 14 15.40 -7.32 -33.17
C ILE A 14 15.80 -6.34 -32.05
N LEU A 15 16.70 -6.77 -31.16
CA LEU A 15 17.35 -5.92 -30.17
C LEU A 15 18.44 -5.09 -30.85
N ILE A 16 18.27 -3.79 -30.92
CA ILE A 16 19.32 -2.84 -31.26
C ILE A 16 19.95 -2.36 -29.94
N SER A 17 21.19 -2.84 -29.74
CA SER A 17 22.07 -2.39 -28.65
C SER A 17 22.72 -1.09 -29.07
N CYS A 18 22.47 0.00 -28.35
CA CYS A 18 23.22 1.27 -28.50
C CYS A 18 24.13 1.43 -27.27
N SER A 19 25.41 1.15 -27.44
CA SER A 19 26.47 1.46 -26.48
C SER A 19 26.88 2.91 -26.64
N GLY A 20 26.52 3.77 -25.68
CA GLY A 20 27.01 5.14 -25.58
C GLY A 20 28.18 5.22 -24.60
N THR A 21 29.37 5.46 -25.13
CA THR A 21 30.62 5.77 -24.40
C THR A 21 30.57 7.19 -23.84
N VAL A 22 30.80 7.34 -22.53
CA VAL A 22 30.93 8.63 -21.83
C VAL A 22 32.43 9.04 -21.86
N PRO A 23 32.82 10.25 -22.30
CA PRO A 23 34.20 10.70 -22.20
C PRO A 23 34.50 11.18 -20.77
N SER A 24 35.60 10.65 -20.23
CA SER A 24 36.27 11.07 -19.00
C SER A 24 37.04 12.37 -19.28
N VAL A 25 36.73 13.43 -18.52
CA VAL A 25 37.54 14.65 -18.46
C VAL A 25 38.40 14.58 -17.22
N GLY A 26 39.69 14.31 -17.42
CA GLY A 26 40.71 14.45 -16.39
C GLY A 26 41.15 15.91 -16.28
N ASN A 27 41.17 16.45 -15.08
CA ASN A 27 41.88 17.65 -14.73
C ASN A 27 43.06 17.29 -13.82
N GLU A 28 44.22 17.20 -14.41
CA GLU A 28 45.51 17.20 -13.71
C GLU A 28 45.87 18.63 -13.35
N VAL A 29 46.16 18.88 -12.06
CA VAL A 29 46.78 20.12 -11.57
C VAL A 29 48.23 19.79 -11.23
N PRO A 30 49.22 20.56 -11.74
CA PRO A 30 50.62 20.25 -11.54
C PRO A 30 51.13 20.63 -10.16
N VAL A 31 51.93 19.74 -9.62
CA VAL A 31 52.72 19.90 -8.39
C VAL A 31 53.91 20.78 -8.67
N GLN A 32 54.04 21.92 -8.01
CA GLN A 32 55.32 22.65 -7.89
C GLN A 32 55.97 22.33 -6.55
N LYS A 33 57.17 21.72 -6.64
CA LYS A 33 58.16 21.65 -5.56
C LYS A 33 58.87 22.97 -5.44
N THR A 34 58.93 23.52 -4.23
CA THR A 34 60.06 24.38 -3.84
C THR A 34 60.54 23.93 -2.50
N ASP A 35 61.81 23.69 -2.48
CA ASP A 35 62.68 23.29 -1.37
C ASP A 35 63.06 24.53 -0.55
N ASP A 36 63.33 24.28 0.71
CA ASP A 36 64.43 24.82 1.53
C ASP A 36 64.05 25.56 2.82
N SER A 37 64.76 25.07 3.84
CA SER A 37 65.33 25.67 5.05
C SER A 37 64.53 25.81 6.32
N LYS A 38 64.92 24.90 7.23
CA LYS A 38 65.30 25.07 8.65
C LYS A 38 64.84 26.32 9.40
N GLU A 39 64.12 26.14 10.53
CA GLU A 39 64.66 26.46 11.86
C GLU A 39 63.68 26.14 13.02
N VAL A 40 64.25 25.40 14.00
CA VAL A 40 64.13 25.49 15.46
C VAL A 40 62.76 25.44 16.15
N ALA A 41 62.66 24.39 16.95
CA ALA A 41 61.77 24.02 18.02
C ALA A 41 61.24 25.17 18.91
N GLN A 42 59.95 25.13 19.16
CA GLN A 42 59.38 25.35 20.50
C GLN A 42 58.12 24.50 20.66
N GLN A 43 58.20 23.52 21.56
CA GLN A 43 57.08 22.75 22.05
C GLN A 43 56.16 23.65 22.85
N GLN A 44 54.99 23.93 22.34
CA GLN A 44 53.85 24.38 23.10
C GLN A 44 52.82 23.26 23.08
N GLU A 45 52.65 22.57 24.22
CA GLU A 45 51.52 21.66 24.45
C GLU A 45 50.23 22.48 24.37
N VAL A 46 49.59 22.41 23.26
CA VAL A 46 48.20 22.84 23.11
C VAL A 46 47.34 21.67 23.55
N SER A 47 46.77 21.79 24.75
CA SER A 47 45.66 20.92 25.20
C SER A 47 44.55 21.00 24.18
N VAL A 48 44.42 19.97 23.37
CA VAL A 48 43.28 19.81 22.47
C VAL A 48 42.11 19.39 23.36
N GLU A 49 41.31 20.38 23.80
CA GLU A 49 39.96 20.10 24.30
C GLU A 49 39.17 19.55 23.14
N THR A 50 38.93 18.25 23.16
CA THR A 50 38.05 17.57 22.23
C THR A 50 36.63 18.05 22.50
N PHE A 51 36.23 19.09 21.80
CA PHE A 51 34.79 19.43 21.69
C PHE A 51 34.08 18.31 20.94
N THR A 52 33.48 17.40 21.68
CA THR A 52 32.49 16.49 21.14
C THR A 52 31.28 17.34 20.72
N VAL A 53 31.23 17.74 19.45
CA VAL A 53 30.03 18.27 18.87
C VAL A 53 29.04 17.12 18.81
N GLN A 54 28.15 17.07 19.79
CA GLN A 54 26.95 16.24 19.72
C GLN A 54 26.11 16.85 18.58
N GLU A 55 26.16 16.22 17.41
CA GLU A 55 25.22 16.48 16.32
C GLU A 55 23.80 16.28 16.89
N PRO A 56 22.91 17.28 16.79
CA PRO A 56 21.56 17.14 17.31
C PRO A 56 20.92 15.96 16.57
N GLU A 57 20.65 14.86 17.29
CA GLU A 57 19.87 13.75 16.75
C GLU A 57 18.55 14.33 16.22
N SER A 58 18.40 14.31 14.89
CA SER A 58 17.12 14.64 14.28
C SER A 58 16.06 13.70 14.87
N PRO A 59 14.88 14.21 15.27
CA PRO A 59 13.83 13.36 15.79
C PRO A 59 13.53 12.25 14.77
N PRO A 60 13.31 11.01 15.22
CA PRO A 60 13.04 9.89 14.34
C PRO A 60 11.83 10.24 13.45
N LEU A 61 11.96 9.97 12.16
CA LEU A 61 10.85 10.19 11.22
C LEU A 61 9.63 9.38 11.66
N PRO A 62 8.41 9.94 11.58
CA PRO A 62 7.22 9.24 11.99
C PRO A 62 7.05 7.95 11.16
N VAL A 63 6.88 6.84 11.84
CA VAL A 63 6.58 5.55 11.20
C VAL A 63 5.14 5.60 10.72
N THR A 64 4.93 5.37 9.42
CA THR A 64 3.59 5.33 8.82
C THR A 64 3.21 3.90 8.45
N VAL A 65 1.92 3.58 8.60
CA VAL A 65 1.32 2.29 8.26
C VAL A 65 0.10 2.50 7.36
N PHE A 66 -0.30 1.46 6.63
CA PHE A 66 -1.56 1.46 5.92
C PHE A 66 -2.65 0.79 6.76
N GLU A 67 -3.73 1.55 7.03
CA GLU A 67 -4.91 1.11 7.75
C GLU A 67 -6.03 0.80 6.74
N PRO A 68 -6.74 -0.34 6.86
CA PRO A 68 -7.88 -0.62 6.01
C PRO A 68 -9.06 0.28 6.37
N TYR A 69 -9.65 0.89 5.36
CA TYR A 69 -10.85 1.70 5.48
C TYR A 69 -11.98 1.08 4.66
N MET A 70 -13.07 0.69 5.31
CA MET A 70 -14.26 0.17 4.63
C MET A 70 -15.10 1.32 4.04
N ILE A 71 -15.30 1.31 2.73
CA ILE A 71 -16.11 2.30 2.01
C ILE A 71 -17.56 2.20 2.48
N LYS A 72 -18.14 3.32 2.90
CA LYS A 72 -19.54 3.42 3.36
C LYS A 72 -20.44 3.92 2.22
N ARG A 73 -21.73 3.63 2.30
CA ARG A 73 -22.71 4.18 1.35
C ARG A 73 -22.63 5.70 1.31
N GLY A 74 -22.50 6.28 0.12
CA GLY A 74 -22.38 7.72 -0.09
C GLY A 74 -21.01 8.31 0.26
N ASP A 75 -19.97 7.49 0.36
CA ASP A 75 -18.60 7.95 0.40
C ASP A 75 -18.11 8.32 -0.99
N PHE A 76 -17.25 9.34 -1.02
CA PHE A 76 -16.42 9.74 -2.14
C PHE A 76 -15.06 10.22 -1.59
N LEU A 77 -14.03 10.17 -2.38
CA LEU A 77 -12.65 10.34 -1.90
C LEU A 77 -12.43 11.65 -1.11
N THR A 78 -12.99 12.78 -1.56
CA THR A 78 -12.85 14.05 -0.85
C THR A 78 -13.55 14.05 0.52
N LYS A 79 -14.67 13.32 0.66
CA LYS A 79 -15.38 13.18 1.93
C LYS A 79 -14.58 12.28 2.90
N ILE A 80 -13.99 11.20 2.38
CA ILE A 80 -13.10 10.33 3.16
C ILE A 80 -11.88 11.13 3.61
N ALA A 81 -11.23 11.86 2.69
CA ALA A 81 -10.06 12.69 2.97
C ALA A 81 -10.34 13.69 4.08
N LEU A 82 -11.45 14.42 3.98
CA LEU A 82 -11.83 15.42 5.00
C LEU A 82 -12.08 14.75 6.37
N ARG A 83 -12.74 13.59 6.40
CA ARG A 83 -13.05 12.88 7.64
C ARG A 83 -11.81 12.28 8.30
N GLU A 84 -10.93 11.66 7.51
CA GLU A 84 -9.80 10.87 8.01
C GLU A 84 -8.52 11.68 8.22
N TYR A 85 -8.37 12.81 7.52
CA TYR A 85 -7.16 13.65 7.56
C TYR A 85 -7.45 15.13 7.88
N GLY A 86 -8.73 15.54 7.93
CA GLY A 86 -9.10 16.96 8.09
C GLY A 86 -8.84 17.83 6.86
N ASP A 87 -8.33 17.23 5.77
CA ASP A 87 -7.97 17.94 4.53
C ASP A 87 -8.56 17.22 3.31
N ALA A 88 -9.50 17.90 2.63
CA ALA A 88 -10.13 17.35 1.43
C ALA A 88 -9.15 17.13 0.28
N SER A 89 -8.02 17.88 0.21
CA SER A 89 -7.03 17.75 -0.87
C SER A 89 -6.31 16.41 -0.87
N MET A 90 -6.25 15.72 0.28
CA MET A 90 -5.70 14.37 0.44
C MET A 90 -6.40 13.30 -0.39
N TRP A 91 -7.53 13.62 -1.03
CA TRP A 91 -8.20 12.66 -1.92
C TRP A 91 -7.31 12.13 -3.05
N ARG A 92 -6.35 12.95 -3.53
CA ARG A 92 -5.41 12.57 -4.58
C ARG A 92 -4.43 11.52 -4.10
N ASP A 93 -3.96 11.66 -2.86
CA ASP A 93 -3.06 10.70 -2.24
C ASP A 93 -3.80 9.40 -1.96
N ILE A 94 -5.02 9.46 -1.40
CA ILE A 94 -5.86 8.26 -1.22
C ILE A 94 -6.06 7.54 -2.56
N TYR A 95 -6.37 8.28 -3.63
CA TYR A 95 -6.53 7.69 -4.96
C TYR A 95 -5.24 7.04 -5.45
N SER A 96 -4.09 7.70 -5.28
CA SER A 96 -2.80 7.18 -5.72
C SER A 96 -2.42 5.88 -5.00
N TRP A 97 -2.71 5.79 -3.70
CA TRP A 97 -2.44 4.58 -2.90
C TRP A 97 -3.36 3.41 -3.24
N ASN A 98 -4.52 3.69 -3.82
CA ASN A 98 -5.57 2.70 -4.10
C ASN A 98 -5.94 2.64 -5.60
N LYS A 99 -5.00 2.99 -6.47
CA LYS A 99 -5.24 3.06 -7.91
C LYS A 99 -5.68 1.71 -8.49
N ASP A 100 -5.11 0.62 -8.00
CA ASP A 100 -5.39 -0.74 -8.49
C ASP A 100 -6.80 -1.21 -8.05
N GLU A 101 -7.26 -0.80 -6.88
CA GLU A 101 -8.59 -1.14 -6.35
C GLU A 101 -9.69 -0.27 -6.95
N ILE A 102 -9.43 1.03 -7.13
CA ILE A 102 -10.42 1.99 -7.64
C ILE A 102 -10.50 1.94 -9.17
N GLY A 103 -9.37 1.74 -9.84
CA GLY A 103 -9.27 1.82 -11.30
C GLY A 103 -9.09 3.26 -11.80
N ASP A 104 -9.51 3.52 -13.05
CA ASP A 104 -9.24 4.81 -13.71
C ASP A 104 -10.20 5.95 -13.32
N ASP A 105 -11.33 5.61 -12.71
CA ASP A 105 -12.36 6.56 -12.32
C ASP A 105 -12.37 6.77 -10.80
N PRO A 106 -11.84 7.90 -10.27
CA PRO A 106 -11.77 8.16 -8.84
C PRO A 106 -13.13 8.35 -8.17
N ASP A 107 -14.20 8.60 -8.93
CA ASP A 107 -15.56 8.74 -8.41
C ASP A 107 -16.27 7.39 -8.25
N ARG A 108 -15.63 6.32 -8.70
CA ARG A 108 -16.19 4.98 -8.72
C ARG A 108 -15.85 4.18 -7.47
N LEU A 109 -16.46 4.53 -6.35
CA LEU A 109 -16.32 3.80 -5.09
C LEU A 109 -17.50 2.85 -4.86
N TYR A 110 -17.19 1.62 -4.48
CA TYR A 110 -18.21 0.61 -4.15
C TYR A 110 -18.29 0.40 -2.63
N PRO A 111 -19.47 0.53 -2.01
CA PRO A 111 -19.65 0.25 -0.60
C PRO A 111 -19.15 -1.15 -0.22
N TYR A 112 -18.59 -1.27 0.99
CA TYR A 112 -18.03 -2.49 1.56
C TYR A 112 -16.74 -2.99 0.91
N ASN A 113 -16.21 -2.33 -0.13
CA ASN A 113 -14.82 -2.51 -0.54
C ASN A 113 -13.89 -1.75 0.41
N PHE A 114 -12.61 -2.10 0.38
CA PHE A 114 -11.61 -1.49 1.26
C PHE A 114 -10.66 -0.58 0.49
N LEU A 115 -10.27 0.50 1.15
CA LEU A 115 -9.16 1.36 0.75
C LEU A 115 -8.05 1.23 1.80
N SER A 116 -6.83 1.43 1.38
CA SER A 116 -5.66 1.55 2.24
C SER A 116 -5.40 3.03 2.53
N LEU A 117 -5.55 3.44 3.78
CA LEU A 117 -5.27 4.81 4.24
C LEU A 117 -3.95 4.86 4.98
N LYS A 118 -3.05 5.76 4.57
CA LYS A 118 -1.75 5.93 5.20
C LYS A 118 -1.89 6.77 6.48
N LYS A 119 -1.59 6.19 7.64
CA LYS A 119 -1.68 6.82 8.96
C LYS A 119 -0.32 6.80 9.66
N GLU A 120 -0.10 7.71 10.60
CA GLU A 120 0.98 7.52 11.57
C GLU A 120 0.66 6.29 12.44
N SER A 121 1.68 5.48 12.75
CA SER A 121 1.44 4.24 13.50
C SER A 121 0.86 4.47 14.90
N SER A 122 1.09 5.67 15.47
CA SER A 122 0.51 6.11 16.73
C SER A 122 -0.99 6.43 16.65
N GLU A 123 -1.51 6.68 15.45
CA GLU A 123 -2.91 7.04 15.19
C GLU A 123 -3.69 5.88 14.54
N ALA A 124 -2.99 4.84 14.10
CA ALA A 124 -3.60 3.69 13.45
C ALA A 124 -4.49 2.91 14.42
N ARG A 125 -5.70 2.57 13.97
CA ARG A 125 -6.67 1.79 14.73
C ARG A 125 -6.36 0.29 14.60
N ASP A 126 -6.73 -0.49 15.62
CA ASP A 126 -6.82 -1.94 15.48
C ASP A 126 -8.09 -2.29 14.70
N CYS A 127 -7.89 -2.85 13.52
CA CYS A 127 -8.95 -3.16 12.57
C CYS A 127 -9.12 -4.67 12.36
N ASP A 128 -8.62 -5.50 13.27
CA ASP A 128 -8.76 -6.95 13.16
C ASP A 128 -10.20 -7.38 13.41
N PRO A 129 -10.84 -8.08 12.45
CA PRO A 129 -12.23 -8.47 12.59
C PRO A 129 -12.40 -9.66 13.54
N GLU A 130 -13.38 -9.57 14.44
CA GLU A 130 -13.86 -10.73 15.19
C GLU A 130 -14.91 -11.50 14.38
N PHE A 131 -14.82 -12.83 14.45
CA PHE A 131 -15.70 -13.72 13.69
C PHE A 131 -16.57 -14.59 14.58
N PHE A 132 -17.68 -15.04 13.98
CA PHE A 132 -18.45 -16.20 14.45
C PHE A 132 -18.64 -17.18 13.28
N ASP A 133 -18.90 -18.44 13.62
CA ASP A 133 -19.11 -19.49 12.64
C ASP A 133 -20.57 -19.55 12.22
N TYR A 134 -20.81 -19.62 10.90
CA TYR A 134 -22.13 -19.80 10.32
C TYR A 134 -22.12 -20.99 9.36
N THR A 135 -23.01 -21.96 9.58
CA THR A 135 -23.17 -23.10 8.66
C THR A 135 -24.17 -22.75 7.57
N ILE A 136 -23.73 -22.81 6.32
CA ILE A 136 -24.54 -22.51 5.14
C ILE A 136 -25.75 -23.45 5.09
N GLN A 137 -26.94 -22.89 4.93
CA GLN A 137 -28.21 -23.61 4.80
C GLN A 137 -28.61 -23.73 3.33
N SER A 138 -29.50 -24.68 3.02
CA SER A 138 -30.09 -24.77 1.68
C SER A 138 -30.85 -23.49 1.33
N GLY A 139 -30.53 -22.91 0.16
CA GLY A 139 -31.13 -21.64 -0.28
C GLY A 139 -30.39 -20.38 0.18
N ASP A 140 -29.30 -20.52 0.94
CA ASP A 140 -28.45 -19.38 1.26
C ASP A 140 -27.71 -18.90 0.02
N THR A 141 -27.65 -17.57 -0.11
CA THR A 141 -26.80 -16.83 -1.03
C THR A 141 -26.02 -15.78 -0.23
N ALA A 142 -24.87 -15.32 -0.70
CA ALA A 142 -24.14 -14.27 -0.01
C ALA A 142 -25.00 -13.01 0.19
N TRP A 143 -25.89 -12.74 -0.75
CA TRP A 143 -26.83 -11.63 -0.74
C TRP A 143 -27.88 -11.70 0.38
N ASN A 144 -28.61 -12.83 0.47
CA ASN A 144 -29.64 -12.98 1.51
C ASN A 144 -29.02 -13.16 2.90
N LEU A 145 -27.81 -13.74 2.98
CA LEU A 145 -27.04 -13.81 4.24
C LEU A 145 -26.63 -12.41 4.71
N ALA A 146 -26.09 -11.57 3.81
CA ALA A 146 -25.72 -10.20 4.14
C ALA A 146 -26.90 -9.39 4.66
N GLN A 147 -28.06 -9.48 3.98
CA GLN A 147 -29.29 -8.83 4.44
C GLN A 147 -29.72 -9.33 5.81
N ARG A 148 -29.67 -10.64 6.05
CA ARG A 148 -30.13 -11.25 7.31
C ARG A 148 -29.20 -10.97 8.49
N VAL A 149 -27.88 -10.99 8.25
CA VAL A 149 -26.86 -10.87 9.31
C VAL A 149 -26.50 -9.41 9.56
N TYR A 150 -26.37 -8.63 8.49
CA TYR A 150 -25.85 -7.26 8.56
C TYR A 150 -26.89 -6.18 8.26
N GLY A 151 -28.10 -6.58 7.82
CA GLY A 151 -29.17 -5.64 7.47
C GLY A 151 -28.98 -4.93 6.13
N ASP A 152 -27.97 -5.32 5.34
CA ASP A 152 -27.66 -4.73 4.05
C ASP A 152 -27.15 -5.81 3.09
N GLU A 153 -27.88 -6.00 1.98
CA GLU A 153 -27.53 -6.99 0.98
C GLU A 153 -26.18 -6.71 0.29
N LEU A 154 -25.76 -5.45 0.17
CA LEU A 154 -24.46 -5.11 -0.45
C LEU A 154 -23.26 -5.56 0.42
N ALA A 155 -23.47 -5.83 1.70
CA ALA A 155 -22.43 -6.39 2.56
C ALA A 155 -22.02 -7.83 2.17
N TRP A 156 -22.66 -8.42 1.13
CA TRP A 156 -22.22 -9.69 0.55
C TRP A 156 -20.74 -9.68 0.14
N VAL A 157 -20.19 -8.51 -0.18
CA VAL A 157 -18.76 -8.31 -0.50
C VAL A 157 -17.89 -8.76 0.67
N ILE A 158 -18.26 -8.42 1.91
CA ILE A 158 -17.53 -8.82 3.12
C ILE A 158 -17.56 -10.34 3.30
N ILE A 159 -18.76 -10.95 3.11
CA ILE A 159 -18.88 -12.41 3.19
C ILE A 159 -17.99 -13.09 2.17
N TYR A 160 -17.94 -12.54 0.94
CA TYR A 160 -17.09 -13.06 -0.13
C TYR A 160 -15.60 -12.91 0.20
N VAL A 161 -15.15 -11.74 0.66
CA VAL A 161 -13.74 -11.47 0.98
C VAL A 161 -13.26 -12.43 2.08
N ASP A 162 -14.02 -12.53 3.17
CA ASP A 162 -13.63 -13.32 4.33
C ASP A 162 -13.67 -14.85 4.08
N ASN A 163 -14.45 -15.32 3.07
CA ASN A 163 -14.60 -16.73 2.74
C ASN A 163 -14.19 -17.08 1.30
N SER A 164 -13.39 -16.22 0.67
CA SER A 164 -13.09 -16.29 -0.76
C SER A 164 -12.50 -17.63 -1.20
N ASN A 165 -11.66 -18.25 -0.37
CA ASN A 165 -11.06 -19.55 -0.67
C ASN A 165 -12.11 -20.68 -0.74
N LEU A 166 -13.06 -20.69 0.20
CA LEU A 166 -14.16 -21.66 0.23
C LEU A 166 -15.12 -21.47 -0.94
N ILE A 167 -15.43 -20.21 -1.27
CA ILE A 167 -16.34 -19.89 -2.38
C ILE A 167 -15.69 -20.26 -3.71
N LYS A 168 -14.41 -19.93 -3.93
CA LYS A 168 -13.67 -20.27 -5.15
C LYS A 168 -13.49 -21.77 -5.33
N SER A 169 -13.24 -22.54 -4.26
CA SER A 169 -13.11 -23.99 -4.32
C SER A 169 -14.41 -24.72 -4.69
N ASN A 170 -15.55 -24.03 -4.59
CA ASN A 170 -16.88 -24.53 -4.91
C ASN A 170 -17.51 -23.81 -6.12
N ASP A 171 -16.70 -23.40 -7.09
CA ASP A 171 -17.15 -22.74 -8.33
C ASP A 171 -18.06 -21.50 -8.11
N GLY A 172 -17.84 -20.79 -6.99
CA GLY A 172 -18.62 -19.61 -6.64
C GLY A 172 -19.95 -19.89 -5.94
N VAL A 173 -20.26 -21.16 -5.64
CA VAL A 173 -21.52 -21.56 -5.03
C VAL A 173 -21.35 -21.74 -3.51
N LEU A 174 -22.30 -21.23 -2.72
CA LEU A 174 -22.39 -21.50 -1.30
C LEU A 174 -22.96 -22.91 -1.08
N GLN A 175 -22.08 -23.85 -0.65
CA GLN A 175 -22.52 -25.23 -0.45
C GLN A 175 -23.16 -25.40 0.94
N PRO A 176 -24.39 -25.93 1.05
CA PRO A 176 -25.02 -26.27 2.32
C PRO A 176 -24.13 -27.21 3.16
N GLY A 177 -24.03 -26.94 4.45
CA GLY A 177 -23.19 -27.66 5.39
C GLY A 177 -21.76 -27.12 5.52
N THR A 178 -21.32 -26.22 4.63
CA THR A 178 -20.02 -25.54 4.77
C THR A 178 -20.08 -24.47 5.86
N THR A 179 -19.04 -24.37 6.69
CA THR A 179 -18.94 -23.34 7.73
C THR A 179 -18.19 -22.12 7.20
N PHE A 180 -18.84 -20.96 7.24
CA PHE A 180 -18.29 -19.66 6.89
C PHE A 180 -17.93 -18.86 8.13
N LYS A 181 -16.89 -18.04 8.01
CA LYS A 181 -16.55 -17.01 9.00
C LYS A 181 -17.34 -15.75 8.69
N MET A 182 -18.15 -15.33 9.67
CA MET A 182 -18.96 -14.13 9.58
C MET A 182 -18.48 -13.11 10.61
N ARG A 183 -18.31 -11.85 10.21
CA ARG A 183 -17.88 -10.80 11.14
C ARG A 183 -18.96 -10.51 12.17
N LYS A 184 -18.57 -10.36 13.45
CA LYS A 184 -19.47 -9.89 14.50
C LYS A 184 -19.86 -8.42 14.30
N LYS A 185 -18.92 -7.62 13.79
CA LYS A 185 -19.08 -6.22 13.44
C LYS A 185 -18.58 -5.99 12.02
N LEU A 186 -19.39 -5.37 11.18
CA LEU A 186 -19.11 -5.25 9.76
C LEU A 186 -17.82 -4.46 9.49
N ASP A 187 -17.69 -3.31 10.17
CA ASP A 187 -16.51 -2.45 10.13
C ASP A 187 -15.75 -2.57 11.47
N PRO A 188 -14.63 -3.31 11.51
CA PRO A 188 -13.88 -3.52 12.75
C PRO A 188 -13.16 -2.26 13.24
N CYS A 189 -12.90 -1.29 12.33
CA CYS A 189 -12.22 -0.04 12.67
C CYS A 189 -13.13 1.00 13.37
N ASN A 190 -14.45 0.75 13.50
CA ASN A 190 -15.42 1.69 14.09
C ASN A 190 -16.13 1.12 15.32
#